data_32769c8a4fa484d1a98cbe7b11fbafb2
#
_entry.id   32769c8a4fa484d1a98cbe7b11fbafb2
#
_cell.length_a   1.000
_cell.length_b   1.000
_cell.length_c   1.000
_cell.angle_alpha   90.00
_cell.angle_beta   90.00
_cell.angle_gamma   90.00
#
_symmetry.space_group_name_H-M   'P 1'
#
loop_
_entity.id
_entity.type
_entity.pdbx_description
1 polymer ?
#
loop_
_entity_poly.entity_id
_entity_poly.type
_entity_poly.pdbx_seq_one_letter_code
_entity_poly.pdbx_strand_id
1 'polypeptide(L)'
;GRPNVGKSTLLNHILGQKLSITSRKPQTTRHQVLGIKTEGPVQAIYVDTPGMHEDEPRALNRYMNKAAASALIDVDVVVFVVDQLVWTSADEMVLEKLKRVKCPVILAVNKVDKLEKRELLLPHLEALSKKRDFAEIIPLSALKETNLEPLESAVGRFLPESVHFYPDDQITDRSERFMA
;
A
#
# COMPACT_ATOMS: atom_id res chain seq x y z
N GLY A 1 0.64 -2.07 5.60
CA GLY A 1 0.98 -1.33 6.82
C GLY A 1 -0.07 -1.46 7.90
N ARG A 2 0.26 -1.09 9.14
CA ARG A 2 -0.67 -1.07 10.28
C ARG A 2 -1.83 -0.09 10.05
N PRO A 3 -2.92 -0.13 10.86
CA PRO A 3 -4.02 0.82 10.79
C PRO A 3 -3.57 2.27 11.00
N ASN A 4 -4.31 3.22 10.43
CA ASN A 4 -4.14 4.68 10.65
C ASN A 4 -2.78 5.28 10.20
N VAL A 5 -1.98 4.57 9.41
CA VAL A 5 -0.77 5.13 8.79
C VAL A 5 -1.06 6.00 7.56
N GLY A 6 -2.32 6.06 7.12
CA GLY A 6 -2.76 6.89 6.00
C GLY A 6 -2.84 6.16 4.65
N LYS A 7 -2.97 4.83 4.64
CA LYS A 7 -3.12 4.04 3.40
C LYS A 7 -4.29 4.50 2.53
N SER A 8 -5.46 4.69 3.14
CA SER A 8 -6.68 5.13 2.43
C SER A 8 -6.53 6.53 1.86
N THR A 9 -5.96 7.45 2.63
CA THR A 9 -5.69 8.82 2.17
C THR A 9 -4.72 8.80 0.99
N LEU A 10 -3.64 8.02 1.10
CA LEU A 10 -2.65 7.87 0.03
C LEU A 10 -3.30 7.34 -1.25
N LEU A 11 -4.08 6.27 -1.15
CA LEU A 11 -4.74 5.66 -2.30
C LEU A 11 -5.75 6.61 -2.95
N ASN A 12 -6.55 7.33 -2.16
CA ASN A 12 -7.52 8.30 -2.67
C ASN A 12 -6.84 9.42 -3.48
N HIS A 13 -5.69 9.91 -3.02
CA HIS A 13 -4.94 10.93 -3.76
C HIS A 13 -4.30 10.35 -5.03
N ILE A 14 -3.73 9.15 -4.97
CA ILE A 14 -3.16 8.48 -6.15
C ILE A 14 -4.23 8.27 -7.22
N LEU A 15 -5.42 7.83 -6.84
CA LEU A 15 -6.53 7.58 -7.77
C LEU A 15 -7.29 8.85 -8.18
N GLY A 16 -7.04 9.99 -7.51
CA GLY A 16 -7.71 11.27 -7.77
C GLY A 16 -9.19 11.28 -7.39
N GLN A 17 -9.67 10.28 -6.64
CA GLN A 17 -11.07 10.16 -6.22
C GLN A 17 -11.17 9.68 -4.77
N LYS A 18 -12.24 10.12 -4.09
CA LYS A 18 -12.57 9.63 -2.76
C LYS A 18 -13.26 8.27 -2.87
N LEU A 19 -12.47 7.21 -2.99
CA LEU A 19 -13.00 5.86 -2.93
C LEU A 19 -13.39 5.54 -1.48
N SER A 20 -14.67 5.27 -1.27
CA SER A 20 -15.16 4.74 -0.02
C SER A 20 -14.66 3.31 0.14
N ILE A 21 -13.58 3.12 0.89
CA ILE A 21 -13.08 1.79 1.25
C ILE A 21 -13.96 1.23 2.37
N THR A 22 -15.20 0.98 2.06
CA THR A 22 -16.13 0.30 2.97
C THR A 22 -16.71 -0.93 2.29
N SER A 23 -15.96 -2.00 2.29
CA SER A 23 -16.53 -3.31 2.08
C SER A 23 -16.08 -4.25 3.19
N ARG A 24 -16.86 -4.31 4.25
CA ARG A 24 -16.77 -5.30 5.34
C ARG A 24 -17.44 -6.63 4.97
N LYS A 25 -17.58 -6.97 3.69
CA LYS A 25 -18.11 -8.29 3.32
C LYS A 25 -16.93 -9.19 2.93
N PRO A 26 -16.78 -10.35 3.58
CA PRO A 26 -15.86 -11.38 3.11
C PRO A 26 -16.37 -11.86 1.75
N GLN A 27 -15.76 -11.36 0.68
CA GLN A 27 -16.02 -11.89 -0.64
C GLN A 27 -14.97 -12.92 -0.99
N THR A 28 -15.41 -13.99 -1.61
CA THR A 28 -14.69 -15.19 -2.01
C THR A 28 -13.65 -14.98 -3.14
N THR A 29 -13.37 -13.75 -3.53
CA THR A 29 -12.34 -13.43 -4.51
C THR A 29 -10.98 -13.29 -3.83
N ARG A 30 -9.95 -13.91 -4.42
CA ARG A 30 -8.56 -13.95 -3.89
C ARG A 30 -7.96 -12.57 -3.62
N HIS A 31 -8.39 -11.54 -4.36
CA HIS A 31 -7.89 -10.17 -4.25
C HIS A 31 -9.06 -9.20 -4.36
N GLN A 32 -9.12 -8.24 -3.45
CA GLN A 32 -10.03 -7.13 -3.56
C GLN A 32 -9.31 -5.98 -4.26
N VAL A 33 -9.73 -5.64 -5.47
CA VAL A 33 -9.25 -4.46 -6.16
C VAL A 33 -9.75 -3.22 -5.44
N LEU A 34 -8.82 -2.37 -5.00
CA LEU A 34 -9.11 -1.07 -4.38
C LEU A 34 -9.28 0.02 -5.41
N GLY A 35 -8.47 -0.02 -6.47
CA GLY A 35 -8.54 0.94 -7.54
C GLY A 35 -7.58 0.62 -8.68
N ILE A 36 -7.83 1.26 -9.81
CA ILE A 36 -7.07 1.13 -11.05
C ILE A 36 -6.65 2.53 -11.48
N LYS A 37 -5.38 2.74 -11.72
CA LYS A 37 -4.86 3.98 -12.30
C LYS A 37 -4.15 3.68 -13.59
N THR A 38 -4.63 4.26 -14.67
CA THR A 38 -3.98 4.21 -15.98
C THR A 38 -3.41 5.59 -16.30
N GLU A 39 -2.13 5.64 -16.62
CA GLU A 39 -1.43 6.85 -17.01
C GLU A 39 -0.48 6.52 -18.16
N GLY A 40 -0.89 6.89 -19.37
CA GLY A 40 -0.19 6.52 -20.59
C GLY A 40 -0.04 5.00 -20.72
N PRO A 41 1.19 4.48 -20.89
CA PRO A 41 1.44 3.06 -21.08
C PRO A 41 1.40 2.26 -19.77
N VAL A 42 1.21 2.90 -18.62
CA VAL A 42 1.24 2.27 -17.30
C VAL A 42 -0.15 2.11 -16.73
N GLN A 43 -0.52 0.90 -16.35
CA GLN A 43 -1.74 0.62 -15.60
C GLN A 43 -1.37 -0.06 -14.28
N ALA A 44 -1.62 0.64 -13.16
CA ALA A 44 -1.42 0.13 -11.81
C ALA A 44 -2.75 -0.30 -11.20
N ILE A 45 -2.84 -1.58 -10.80
CA ILE A 45 -4.00 -2.16 -10.14
C ILE A 45 -3.66 -2.31 -8.66
N TYR A 46 -4.32 -1.52 -7.81
CA TYR A 46 -4.13 -1.55 -6.37
C TYR A 46 -5.07 -2.56 -5.73
N VAL A 47 -4.50 -3.49 -4.98
CA VAL A 47 -5.26 -4.54 -4.28
C VAL A 47 -5.10 -4.42 -2.77
N ASP A 48 -6.13 -4.79 -2.04
CA ASP A 48 -6.09 -4.80 -0.58
C ASP A 48 -5.29 -5.99 -0.06
N THR A 49 -4.57 -5.75 1.03
CA THR A 49 -3.99 -6.80 1.86
C THR A 49 -4.86 -6.94 3.11
N PRO A 50 -5.88 -7.83 3.11
CA PRO A 50 -6.80 -7.94 4.24
C PRO A 50 -6.07 -8.37 5.52
N GLY A 51 -6.34 -7.69 6.64
CA GLY A 51 -6.12 -8.23 7.96
C GLY A 51 -4.69 -8.29 8.47
N MET A 52 -3.92 -7.21 8.36
CA MET A 52 -2.72 -7.03 9.16
C MET A 52 -3.02 -6.25 10.46
N HIS A 53 -4.06 -6.68 11.20
CA HIS A 53 -4.49 -6.06 12.46
C HIS A 53 -4.17 -6.96 13.64
N GLU A 54 -3.69 -6.38 14.75
CA GLU A 54 -3.37 -7.09 15.99
C GLU A 54 -4.62 -7.48 16.79
N ASP A 55 -5.75 -6.79 16.61
CA ASP A 55 -6.90 -6.78 17.53
C ASP A 55 -8.05 -7.73 17.14
N GLU A 56 -7.85 -8.65 16.22
CA GLU A 56 -8.94 -9.56 15.80
C GLU A 56 -8.87 -10.94 16.48
N PRO A 57 -10.03 -11.60 16.75
CA PRO A 57 -10.08 -12.93 17.36
C PRO A 57 -9.20 -13.95 16.65
N ARG A 58 -8.49 -14.78 17.38
CA ARG A 58 -7.45 -15.72 16.88
C ARG A 58 -7.86 -16.59 15.69
N ALA A 59 -9.13 -16.95 15.55
CA ALA A 59 -9.61 -17.77 14.43
C ALA A 59 -9.76 -16.95 13.14
N LEU A 60 -10.30 -15.75 13.23
CA LEU A 60 -10.43 -14.82 12.11
C LEU A 60 -9.05 -14.34 11.65
N ASN A 61 -8.15 -14.09 12.60
CA ASN A 61 -6.77 -13.68 12.35
C ASN A 61 -5.96 -14.75 11.58
N ARG A 62 -6.20 -16.05 11.82
CA ARG A 62 -5.57 -17.13 11.04
C ARG A 62 -6.04 -17.14 9.58
N TYR A 63 -7.34 -16.95 9.35
CA TYR A 63 -7.91 -16.92 8.01
C TYR A 63 -7.43 -15.68 7.24
N MET A 64 -7.50 -14.50 7.85
CA MET A 64 -7.04 -13.24 7.26
C MET A 64 -5.53 -13.20 7.05
N ASN A 65 -4.73 -13.78 7.94
CA ASN A 65 -3.29 -13.93 7.74
C ASN A 65 -2.95 -14.83 6.56
N LYS A 66 -3.73 -15.89 6.32
CA LYS A 66 -3.55 -16.78 5.16
C LYS A 66 -3.96 -16.08 3.87
N ALA A 67 -5.06 -15.32 3.88
CA ALA A 67 -5.51 -14.51 2.75
C ALA A 67 -4.52 -13.36 2.44
N ALA A 68 -4.01 -12.67 3.46
CA ALA A 68 -3.00 -11.63 3.31
C ALA A 68 -1.68 -12.19 2.76
N ALA A 69 -1.23 -13.34 3.24
CA ALA A 69 -0.06 -14.02 2.70
C ALA A 69 -0.25 -14.42 1.23
N SER A 70 -1.44 -14.88 0.87
CA SER A 70 -1.79 -15.23 -0.52
C SER A 70 -1.83 -13.99 -1.42
N ALA A 71 -2.37 -12.88 -0.94
CA ALA A 71 -2.40 -11.61 -1.67
C ALA A 71 -0.99 -11.06 -1.95
N LEU A 72 -0.06 -11.24 -1.01
CA LEU A 72 1.33 -10.80 -1.17
C LEU A 72 2.14 -11.67 -2.14
N ILE A 73 1.67 -12.87 -2.48
CA ILE A 73 2.37 -13.77 -3.40
C ILE A 73 2.10 -13.40 -4.88
N ASP A 74 0.92 -12.88 -5.18
CA ASP A 74 0.43 -12.68 -6.54
C ASP A 74 0.54 -11.21 -7.02
N VAL A 75 1.26 -10.35 -6.30
CA VAL A 75 1.48 -8.95 -6.69
C VAL A 75 2.88 -8.73 -7.23
N ASP A 76 3.02 -7.76 -8.13
CA ASP A 76 4.30 -7.43 -8.77
C ASP A 76 5.16 -6.48 -7.93
N VAL A 77 4.53 -5.69 -7.06
CA VAL A 77 5.19 -4.75 -6.15
C VAL A 77 4.35 -4.56 -4.89
N VAL A 78 5.01 -4.38 -3.76
CA VAL A 78 4.35 -4.06 -2.49
C VAL A 78 4.73 -2.65 -2.06
N VAL A 79 3.74 -1.84 -1.71
CA VAL A 79 3.95 -0.56 -1.02
C VAL A 79 3.67 -0.75 0.46
N PHE A 80 4.71 -0.68 1.27
CA PHE A 80 4.64 -0.76 2.72
C PHE A 80 4.57 0.65 3.32
N VAL A 81 3.43 1.04 3.87
CA VAL A 81 3.22 2.38 4.43
C VAL A 81 3.44 2.36 5.93
N VAL A 82 4.29 3.24 6.41
CA VAL A 82 4.56 3.48 7.85
C VAL A 82 4.35 4.94 8.21
N ASP A 83 4.26 5.22 9.50
CA ASP A 83 4.00 6.57 10.02
C ASP A 83 5.32 7.25 10.38
N GLN A 84 5.62 8.40 9.81
CA GLN A 84 6.78 9.28 10.05
C GLN A 84 7.95 8.62 10.85
N LEU A 85 8.28 9.12 12.04
CA LEU A 85 9.35 8.60 12.91
C LEU A 85 8.89 7.46 13.83
N VAL A 86 7.65 6.98 13.68
CA VAL A 86 7.07 5.97 14.58
C VAL A 86 7.17 4.59 13.97
N TRP A 87 7.93 3.73 14.63
CA TRP A 87 8.01 2.30 14.32
C TRP A 87 7.51 1.48 15.51
N THR A 88 6.50 0.68 15.30
CA THR A 88 5.82 -0.10 16.35
C THR A 88 6.01 -1.60 16.15
N SER A 89 5.61 -2.41 17.14
CA SER A 89 5.55 -3.87 17.03
C SER A 89 4.66 -4.33 15.87
N ALA A 90 3.59 -3.60 15.57
CA ALA A 90 2.73 -3.88 14.43
C ALA A 90 3.45 -3.67 13.09
N ASP A 91 4.31 -2.66 12.97
CA ASP A 91 5.15 -2.46 11.78
C ASP A 91 6.18 -3.58 11.64
N GLU A 92 6.77 -4.01 12.75
CA GLU A 92 7.71 -5.15 12.77
C GLU A 92 7.03 -6.45 12.34
N MET A 93 5.80 -6.73 12.79
CA MET A 93 5.02 -7.89 12.34
C MET A 93 4.75 -7.86 10.83
N VAL A 94 4.43 -6.70 10.27
CA VAL A 94 4.26 -6.54 8.82
C VAL A 94 5.58 -6.81 8.11
N LEU A 95 6.68 -6.28 8.61
CA LEU A 95 8.01 -6.50 8.04
C LEU A 95 8.38 -7.98 8.01
N GLU A 96 8.11 -8.72 9.09
CA GLU A 96 8.37 -10.17 9.14
C GLU A 96 7.59 -10.94 8.07
N LYS A 97 6.33 -10.56 7.82
CA LYS A 97 5.53 -11.14 6.73
C LYS A 97 6.13 -10.81 5.37
N LEU A 98 6.64 -9.59 5.20
CA LEU A 98 7.26 -9.15 3.95
C LEU A 98 8.60 -9.83 3.66
N LYS A 99 9.29 -10.42 4.64
CA LYS A 99 10.52 -11.19 4.41
C LYS A 99 10.32 -12.38 3.47
N ARG A 100 9.10 -12.91 3.39
CA ARG A 100 8.73 -14.04 2.52
C ARG A 100 8.31 -13.62 1.11
N VAL A 101 8.19 -12.33 0.88
CA VAL A 101 7.76 -11.78 -0.41
C VAL A 101 8.95 -11.66 -1.34
N LYS A 102 8.79 -12.12 -2.58
CA LYS A 102 9.86 -12.13 -3.60
C LYS A 102 9.85 -10.87 -4.47
N CYS A 103 8.71 -10.19 -4.56
CA CYS A 103 8.61 -8.96 -5.35
C CYS A 103 9.27 -7.76 -4.63
N PRO A 104 9.59 -6.69 -5.37
CA PRO A 104 10.10 -5.46 -4.79
C PRO A 104 9.17 -4.88 -3.74
N VAL A 105 9.74 -4.35 -2.66
CA VAL A 105 9.00 -3.68 -1.60
C VAL A 105 9.47 -2.24 -1.52
N ILE A 106 8.54 -1.31 -1.75
CA ILE A 106 8.76 0.12 -1.58
C ILE A 106 8.27 0.52 -0.19
N LEU A 107 9.13 1.18 0.59
CA LEU A 107 8.75 1.72 1.89
C LEU A 107 8.29 3.16 1.74
N ALA A 108 7.02 3.43 2.03
CA ALA A 108 6.45 4.77 2.04
C ALA A 108 6.37 5.29 3.48
N VAL A 109 7.20 6.26 3.82
CA VAL A 109 7.22 6.92 5.14
C VAL A 109 6.28 8.12 5.08
N ASN A 110 5.04 7.92 5.53
CA ASN A 110 3.97 8.91 5.41
C ASN A 110 3.94 9.90 6.57
N LYS A 111 3.17 10.96 6.39
CA LYS A 111 2.92 12.04 7.36
C LYS A 111 4.17 12.85 7.74
N VAL A 112 5.11 12.99 6.81
CA VAL A 112 6.31 13.82 7.05
C VAL A 112 5.99 15.29 7.26
N ASP A 113 4.79 15.74 6.89
CA ASP A 113 4.26 17.07 7.19
C ASP A 113 4.07 17.34 8.69
N LYS A 114 3.97 16.28 9.51
CA LYS A 114 3.85 16.36 10.97
C LYS A 114 5.18 16.36 11.71
N LEU A 115 6.30 16.29 11.00
CA LEU A 115 7.63 16.32 11.62
C LEU A 115 7.93 17.70 12.21
N GLU A 116 8.11 17.77 13.51
CA GLU A 116 8.57 18.97 14.20
C GLU A 116 10.04 19.27 13.89
N LYS A 117 10.86 18.22 13.74
CA LYS A 117 12.30 18.29 13.49
C LYS A 117 12.65 17.49 12.22
N ARG A 118 12.81 18.21 11.12
CA ARG A 118 13.14 17.60 9.81
C ARG A 118 14.49 16.91 9.78
N GLU A 119 15.44 17.36 10.59
CA GLU A 119 16.77 16.77 10.70
C GLU A 119 16.75 15.32 11.20
N LEU A 120 15.70 14.90 11.91
CA LEU A 120 15.55 13.52 12.36
C LEU A 120 15.11 12.54 11.26
N LEU A 121 14.64 13.05 10.13
CA LEU A 121 14.14 12.21 9.05
C LEU A 121 15.24 11.35 8.44
N LEU A 122 16.37 11.93 8.06
CA LEU A 122 17.46 11.20 7.41
C LEU A 122 18.03 10.06 8.27
N PRO A 123 18.37 10.27 9.55
CA PRO A 123 18.79 9.17 10.43
C PRO A 123 17.75 8.07 10.56
N HIS A 124 16.46 8.44 10.58
CA HIS A 124 15.37 7.47 10.65
C HIS A 124 15.28 6.63 9.38
N LEU A 125 15.34 7.27 8.20
CA LEU A 125 15.32 6.54 6.92
C LEU A 125 16.52 5.60 6.81
N GLU A 126 17.69 6.03 7.28
CA GLU A 126 18.87 5.17 7.34
C GLU A 126 18.67 3.96 8.26
N ALA A 127 18.10 4.16 9.43
CA ALA A 127 17.75 3.07 10.35
C ALA A 127 16.75 2.09 9.73
N LEU A 128 15.75 2.59 9.00
CA LEU A 128 14.77 1.76 8.31
C LEU A 128 15.40 0.96 7.16
N SER A 129 16.34 1.55 6.42
CA SER A 129 17.03 0.87 5.32
C SER A 129 17.82 -0.36 5.76
N LYS A 130 18.26 -0.40 7.01
CA LYS A 130 18.98 -1.55 7.61
C LYS A 130 18.05 -2.70 8.00
N LYS A 131 16.73 -2.47 8.10
CA LYS A 131 15.77 -3.51 8.49
C LYS A 131 15.47 -4.50 7.38
N ARG A 132 15.50 -4.05 6.14
CA ARG A 132 15.28 -4.83 4.94
C ARG A 132 15.91 -4.12 3.74
N ASP A 133 16.29 -4.87 2.73
CA ASP A 133 16.61 -4.35 1.40
C ASP A 133 15.32 -3.91 0.69
N PHE A 134 14.90 -2.67 0.95
CA PHE A 134 13.78 -2.05 0.26
C PHE A 134 14.21 -1.61 -1.13
N ALA A 135 13.35 -1.81 -2.12
CA ALA A 135 13.61 -1.33 -3.48
C ALA A 135 13.74 0.20 -3.53
N GLU A 136 12.91 0.89 -2.76
CA GLU A 136 13.01 2.33 -2.50
C GLU A 136 12.44 2.69 -1.12
N ILE A 137 12.91 3.80 -0.56
CA ILE A 137 12.35 4.41 0.66
C ILE A 137 11.97 5.84 0.32
N ILE A 138 10.67 6.13 0.37
CA ILE A 138 10.11 7.39 -0.07
C ILE A 138 9.39 8.09 1.08
N PRO A 139 9.96 9.18 1.62
CA PRO A 139 9.25 10.04 2.57
C PRO A 139 8.20 10.87 1.82
N LEU A 140 6.96 10.87 2.32
CA LEU A 140 5.85 11.54 1.68
C LEU A 140 4.81 12.05 2.69
N SER A 141 3.92 12.90 2.22
CA SER A 141 2.70 13.26 2.92
C SER A 141 1.50 13.03 2.00
N ALA A 142 0.72 12.01 2.30
CA ALA A 142 -0.53 11.77 1.58
C ALA A 142 -1.52 12.93 1.76
N LEU A 143 -1.59 13.50 2.97
CA LEU A 143 -2.51 14.59 3.27
C LEU A 143 -2.17 15.90 2.52
N LYS A 144 -0.89 16.18 2.33
CA LYS A 144 -0.39 17.39 1.65
C LYS A 144 0.02 17.13 0.20
N GLU A 145 -0.23 15.94 -0.31
CA GLU A 145 0.14 15.50 -1.67
C GLU A 145 1.62 15.72 -2.00
N THR A 146 2.48 15.61 -0.99
CA THR A 146 3.92 15.81 -1.14
C THR A 146 4.61 14.48 -1.46
N ASN A 147 5.45 14.46 -2.49
CA ASN A 147 6.22 13.29 -2.94
C ASN A 147 5.37 12.07 -3.34
N LEU A 148 4.16 12.28 -3.83
CA LEU A 148 3.33 11.19 -4.39
C LEU A 148 3.84 10.74 -5.75
N GLU A 149 4.26 11.67 -6.60
CA GLU A 149 4.80 11.37 -7.93
C GLU A 149 6.02 10.44 -7.91
N PRO A 150 7.03 10.63 -7.03
CA PRO A 150 8.12 9.65 -6.87
C PRO A 150 7.64 8.25 -6.50
N LEU A 151 6.61 8.14 -5.67
CA LEU A 151 6.02 6.83 -5.32
C LEU A 151 5.36 6.19 -6.53
N GLU A 152 4.56 6.92 -7.29
CA GLU A 152 3.90 6.43 -8.50
C GLU A 152 4.92 6.00 -9.57
N SER A 153 5.97 6.80 -9.76
CA SER A 153 7.07 6.47 -10.68
C SER A 153 7.80 5.20 -10.25
N ALA A 154 8.05 5.03 -8.95
CA ALA A 154 8.68 3.83 -8.42
C ALA A 154 7.79 2.60 -8.64
N VAL A 155 6.50 2.69 -8.36
CA VAL A 155 5.54 1.61 -8.65
C VAL A 155 5.57 1.25 -10.12
N GLY A 156 5.49 2.23 -11.02
CA GLY A 156 5.51 2.00 -12.48
C GLY A 156 6.75 1.28 -12.96
N ARG A 157 7.93 1.59 -12.39
CA ARG A 157 9.20 0.92 -12.76
C ARG A 157 9.26 -0.56 -12.42
N PHE A 158 8.53 -0.99 -11.39
CA PHE A 158 8.51 -2.38 -10.93
C PHE A 158 7.34 -3.19 -11.49
N LEU A 159 6.42 -2.57 -12.23
CA LEU A 159 5.36 -3.29 -12.92
C LEU A 159 5.92 -4.00 -14.16
N PRO A 160 5.51 -5.25 -14.44
CA PRO A 160 5.93 -5.97 -15.62
C PRO A 160 5.30 -5.39 -16.89
N GLU A 161 5.96 -5.56 -18.02
CA GLU A 161 5.37 -5.26 -19.31
C GLU A 161 4.24 -6.25 -19.62
N SER A 162 3.05 -5.72 -19.85
CA SER A 162 1.85 -6.49 -20.16
C SER A 162 0.83 -5.60 -20.88
N VAL A 163 -0.19 -6.22 -21.46
CA VAL A 163 -1.37 -5.49 -21.94
C VAL A 163 -2.15 -4.97 -20.75
N HIS A 164 -2.88 -3.85 -20.92
CA HIS A 164 -3.79 -3.35 -19.90
C HIS A 164 -4.93 -4.37 -19.69
N PHE A 165 -5.20 -4.70 -18.44
CA PHE A 165 -6.26 -5.66 -18.07
C PHE A 165 -7.64 -5.01 -18.04
N TYR A 166 -7.70 -3.70 -17.87
CA TYR A 166 -8.91 -2.91 -17.78
C TYR A 166 -8.91 -1.79 -18.80
N PRO A 167 -10.10 -1.29 -19.22
CA PRO A 167 -10.20 -0.07 -20.01
C PRO A 167 -9.48 1.10 -19.35
N ASP A 168 -8.91 2.00 -20.14
CA ASP A 168 -8.04 3.08 -19.64
C ASP A 168 -8.78 4.10 -18.76
N ASP A 169 -10.09 4.20 -18.90
CA ASP A 169 -10.98 5.06 -18.13
C ASP A 169 -11.54 4.38 -16.85
N GLN A 170 -11.26 3.09 -16.67
CA GLN A 170 -11.75 2.34 -15.52
C GLN A 170 -10.91 2.61 -14.25
N ILE A 171 -11.57 3.04 -13.19
CA ILE A 171 -10.93 3.37 -11.89
C ILE A 171 -11.11 2.24 -10.87
N THR A 172 -12.14 1.41 -11.02
CA THR A 172 -12.43 0.29 -10.12
C THR A 172 -13.06 -0.86 -10.89
N ASP A 173 -12.95 -2.08 -10.38
CA ASP A 173 -13.62 -3.27 -10.93
C ASP A 173 -15.12 -3.35 -10.60
N ARG A 174 -15.63 -2.38 -9.84
CA ARG A 174 -17.05 -2.31 -9.44
C ARG A 174 -17.89 -1.63 -10.51
N SER A 175 -19.13 -2.14 -10.68
CA SER A 175 -20.09 -1.52 -11.57
C SER A 175 -20.46 -0.10 -11.14
N GLU A 176 -20.80 0.78 -12.08
CA GLU A 176 -21.20 2.19 -11.82
C GLU A 176 -22.30 2.34 -10.77
N ARG A 177 -23.18 1.34 -10.63
CA ARG A 177 -24.20 1.28 -9.57
C ARG A 177 -23.65 1.27 -8.15
N PHE A 178 -22.37 0.98 -7.99
CA PHE A 178 -21.71 0.92 -6.68
C PHE A 178 -21.00 2.23 -6.32
N MET A 179 -20.83 3.14 -7.28
CA MET A 179 -20.17 4.45 -7.11
C MET A 179 -21.15 5.59 -6.87
N ALA A 180 -22.43 5.35 -7.10
CA ALA A 180 -23.51 6.27 -6.78
C ALA A 180 -23.99 6.05 -5.35
#